data_c0781881688b13d87b2f27b7d089e8e6
#
_entry.id   c0781881688b13d87b2f27b7d089e8e6
#
_cell.length_a   1.000
_cell.length_b   1.000
_cell.length_c   1.000
_cell.angle_alpha   90.00
_cell.angle_beta   90.00
_cell.angle_gamma   90.00
#
_symmetry.space_group_name_H-M   'P 1'
#
loop_
_entity.id
_entity.type
_entity.pdbx_description
1 polymer ?
#
loop_
_entity_poly.entity_id
_entity_poly.type
_entity_poly.pdbx_seq_one_letter_code
_entity_poly.pdbx_strand_id
1 'polypeptide(L)'
;MKEFSKETIEIDGKEYTLFLNRLGVVAYEKYTEQIQKSVHESVQDVKKLAEEYSDKELEIKPDTNPFENDFLKKSEELLEKAEKDGIEASQRLYWLMLYTEHKLSLDDAKNLYDKACEEYGQEQVDALGMQMLEEVHTNKFENENKELKNLKALHQPKK
;
A
#
# COMPACT_ATOMS: atom_id res chain seq x y z
N MET A 1 -0.66 -20.36 13.65
CA MET A 1 -1.56 -19.75 12.65
C MET A 1 -2.35 -18.62 13.29
N LYS A 2 -2.13 -17.42 12.86
CA LYS A 2 -2.81 -16.27 13.47
C LYS A 2 -3.96 -15.81 12.58
N GLU A 3 -5.18 -15.82 13.11
CA GLU A 3 -6.35 -15.21 12.47
C GLU A 3 -6.35 -13.70 12.62
N PHE A 4 -5.54 -13.21 13.53
CA PHE A 4 -5.34 -11.80 13.79
C PHE A 4 -3.89 -11.53 14.23
N SER A 5 -3.46 -10.28 14.10
CA SER A 5 -2.19 -9.79 14.63
C SER A 5 -2.48 -8.70 15.66
N LYS A 6 -1.79 -8.73 16.78
CA LYS A 6 -1.97 -7.77 17.87
C LYS A 6 -0.61 -7.34 18.41
N GLU A 7 -0.39 -6.04 18.43
CA GLU A 7 0.83 -5.43 18.95
C GLU A 7 0.47 -4.18 19.76
N THR A 8 1.37 -3.78 20.62
CA THR A 8 1.24 -2.52 21.35
C THR A 8 2.31 -1.55 20.92
N ILE A 9 1.97 -0.28 20.87
CA ILE A 9 2.89 0.81 20.53
C ILE A 9 2.64 1.97 21.47
N GLU A 10 3.72 2.59 21.93
CA GLU A 10 3.64 3.83 22.71
C GLU A 10 3.85 5.03 21.80
N ILE A 11 2.89 5.94 21.79
CA ILE A 11 2.94 7.15 20.97
C ILE A 11 2.63 8.34 21.88
N ASP A 12 3.55 9.28 21.96
CA ASP A 12 3.42 10.50 22.76
C ASP A 12 3.09 10.18 24.25
N GLY A 13 3.79 9.19 24.80
CA GLY A 13 3.64 8.77 26.20
C GLY A 13 2.40 7.93 26.51
N LYS A 14 1.58 7.60 25.52
CA LYS A 14 0.38 6.79 25.69
C LYS A 14 0.50 5.49 24.93
N GLU A 15 0.11 4.39 25.58
CA GLU A 15 0.11 3.06 24.97
C GLU A 15 -1.15 2.84 24.13
N TYR A 16 -0.96 2.37 22.89
CA TYR A 16 -2.04 2.02 21.99
C TYR A 16 -1.94 0.56 21.59
N THR A 17 -3.06 -0.11 21.45
CA THR A 17 -3.15 -1.47 20.95
C THR A 17 -3.49 -1.47 19.47
N LEU A 18 -2.64 -2.11 18.68
CA LEU A 18 -2.85 -2.33 17.27
C LEU A 18 -3.42 -3.74 17.08
N PHE A 19 -4.57 -3.84 16.44
CA PHE A 19 -5.25 -5.12 16.20
C PHE A 19 -5.65 -5.19 14.72
N LEU A 20 -5.20 -6.22 14.04
CA LEU A 20 -5.53 -6.45 12.63
C LEU A 20 -6.09 -7.85 12.47
N ASN A 21 -7.29 -7.95 11.90
CA ASN A 21 -7.95 -9.22 11.58
C ASN A 21 -8.20 -9.30 10.06
N ARG A 22 -8.82 -10.40 9.62
CA ARG A 22 -9.13 -10.60 8.20
C ARG A 22 -10.00 -9.51 7.60
N LEU A 23 -10.98 -9.01 8.36
CA LEU A 23 -11.85 -7.91 7.89
C LEU A 23 -11.03 -6.64 7.63
N GLY A 24 -10.09 -6.35 8.52
CA GLY A 24 -9.15 -5.23 8.34
C GLY A 24 -8.27 -5.40 7.12
N VAL A 25 -7.75 -6.61 6.89
CA VAL A 25 -6.95 -6.93 5.70
C VAL A 25 -7.77 -6.74 4.42
N VAL A 26 -8.99 -7.24 4.39
CA VAL A 26 -9.88 -7.09 3.22
C VAL A 26 -10.18 -5.62 2.94
N ALA A 27 -10.46 -4.84 3.97
CA ALA A 27 -10.70 -3.40 3.83
C ALA A 27 -9.47 -2.67 3.28
N TYR A 28 -8.30 -3.01 3.79
CA TYR A 28 -7.03 -2.45 3.30
C TYR A 28 -6.75 -2.84 1.85
N GLU A 29 -6.94 -4.11 1.49
CA GLU A 29 -6.76 -4.59 0.13
C GLU A 29 -7.68 -3.87 -0.87
N LYS A 30 -8.94 -3.69 -0.53
CA LYS A 30 -9.89 -2.94 -1.37
C LYS A 30 -9.44 -1.49 -1.59
N TYR A 31 -8.95 -0.86 -0.54
CA TYR A 31 -8.42 0.50 -0.63
C TYR A 31 -7.18 0.56 -1.54
N THR A 32 -6.22 -0.36 -1.34
CA THR A 32 -5.00 -0.40 -2.15
C THR A 32 -5.27 -0.76 -3.60
N GLU A 33 -6.27 -1.59 -3.89
CA GLU A 33 -6.70 -1.89 -5.25
C GLU A 33 -7.16 -0.63 -5.98
N GLN A 34 -7.92 0.23 -5.31
CA GLN A 34 -8.35 1.50 -5.88
C GLN A 34 -7.18 2.42 -6.20
N ILE A 35 -6.19 2.48 -5.30
CA ILE A 35 -4.95 3.22 -5.53
C ILE A 35 -4.19 2.65 -6.72
N GLN A 36 -4.05 1.33 -6.80
CA GLN A 36 -3.34 0.65 -7.89
C GLN A 36 -3.97 0.95 -9.24
N LYS A 37 -5.30 0.95 -9.33
CA LYS A 37 -6.02 1.33 -10.55
C LYS A 37 -5.71 2.77 -10.96
N SER A 38 -5.75 3.69 -10.02
CA SER A 38 -5.44 5.10 -10.28
C SER A 38 -4.00 5.29 -10.74
N VAL A 39 -3.05 4.62 -10.09
CA VAL A 39 -1.63 4.64 -10.48
C VAL A 39 -1.44 4.03 -11.87
N HIS A 40 -2.10 2.91 -12.16
CA HIS A 40 -2.03 2.27 -13.47
C HIS A 40 -2.49 3.20 -14.59
N GLU A 41 -3.62 3.87 -14.40
CA GLU A 41 -4.13 4.88 -15.35
C GLU A 41 -3.12 6.01 -15.57
N SER A 42 -2.53 6.51 -14.49
CA SER A 42 -1.51 7.57 -14.56
C SER A 42 -0.25 7.10 -15.29
N VAL A 43 0.18 5.86 -15.06
CA VAL A 43 1.33 5.26 -15.76
C VAL A 43 1.02 5.13 -17.26
N GLN A 44 -0.20 4.73 -17.63
CA GLN A 44 -0.59 4.65 -19.04
C GLN A 44 -0.56 6.01 -19.72
N ASP A 45 -0.99 7.06 -19.04
CA ASP A 45 -0.93 8.43 -19.55
C ASP A 45 0.52 8.87 -19.80
N VAL A 46 1.44 8.56 -18.90
CA VAL A 46 2.88 8.85 -19.06
C VAL A 46 3.47 8.04 -20.22
N LYS A 47 3.08 6.77 -20.39
CA LYS A 47 3.52 5.93 -21.52
C LYS A 47 3.05 6.49 -22.85
N LYS A 48 1.81 6.93 -22.95
CA LYS A 48 1.30 7.58 -24.18
C LYS A 48 2.08 8.82 -24.54
N LEU A 49 2.43 9.63 -23.55
CA LEU A 49 3.27 10.80 -23.75
C LEU A 49 4.65 10.41 -24.26
N ALA A 50 5.27 9.40 -23.69
CA ALA A 50 6.58 8.90 -24.13
C ALA A 50 6.54 8.43 -25.59
N GLU A 51 5.47 7.75 -26.01
CA GLU A 51 5.27 7.32 -27.40
C GLU A 51 5.13 8.52 -28.35
N GLU A 52 4.35 9.53 -27.96
CA GLU A 52 4.21 10.76 -28.74
C GLU A 52 5.55 11.48 -28.88
N TYR A 53 6.38 11.49 -27.85
CA TYR A 53 7.69 12.13 -27.87
C TYR A 53 8.71 11.38 -28.72
N SER A 54 8.66 10.06 -28.74
CA SER A 54 9.58 9.27 -29.56
C SER A 54 9.41 9.54 -31.05
N ASP A 55 8.19 9.80 -31.51
CA ASP A 55 7.90 10.15 -32.89
C ASP A 55 8.38 11.56 -33.28
N LYS A 56 8.55 12.45 -32.30
CA LYS A 56 8.94 13.85 -32.49
C LYS A 56 10.40 14.15 -32.15
N GLU A 57 11.08 13.21 -31.55
CA GLU A 57 12.45 13.39 -31.01
C GLU A 57 13.49 13.73 -32.09
N LEU A 58 13.25 13.28 -33.33
CA LEU A 58 14.15 13.51 -34.44
C LEU A 58 14.13 14.97 -34.97
N GLU A 59 13.13 15.76 -34.64
CA GLU A 59 12.92 17.11 -35.16
C GLU A 59 13.26 18.23 -34.18
N ILE A 60 13.48 17.92 -32.90
CA ILE A 60 13.60 18.93 -31.83
C ILE A 60 14.92 18.73 -31.06
N LYS A 61 15.68 19.80 -30.88
CA LYS A 61 16.91 19.79 -30.07
C LYS A 61 16.57 19.56 -28.61
N PRO A 62 17.32 18.70 -27.87
CA PRO A 62 17.02 18.37 -26.47
C PRO A 62 16.88 19.59 -25.55
N ASP A 63 17.71 20.63 -25.79
CA ASP A 63 17.71 21.83 -24.93
C ASP A 63 16.47 22.72 -25.10
N THR A 64 15.70 22.52 -26.16
CA THR A 64 14.54 23.35 -26.49
C THR A 64 13.25 22.57 -26.67
N ASN A 65 13.25 21.29 -26.29
CA ASN A 65 12.08 20.42 -26.46
C ASN A 65 11.04 20.67 -25.36
N PRO A 66 9.91 21.35 -25.66
CA PRO A 66 8.87 21.56 -24.65
C PRO A 66 8.18 20.27 -24.21
N PHE A 67 8.20 19.22 -25.04
CA PHE A 67 7.60 17.93 -24.73
C PHE A 67 8.40 17.19 -23.65
N GLU A 68 9.72 17.29 -23.65
CA GLU A 68 10.58 16.71 -22.62
C GLU A 68 10.26 17.31 -21.25
N ASN A 69 10.04 18.62 -21.18
CA ASN A 69 9.65 19.30 -19.96
C ASN A 69 8.29 18.83 -19.44
N ASP A 70 7.31 18.63 -20.34
CA ASP A 70 5.98 18.11 -19.97
C ASP A 70 6.07 16.67 -19.47
N PHE A 71 6.89 15.84 -20.12
CA PHE A 71 7.13 14.46 -19.71
C PHE A 71 7.76 14.41 -18.31
N LEU A 72 8.80 15.19 -18.06
CA LEU A 72 9.45 15.28 -16.75
C LEU A 72 8.50 15.76 -15.68
N LYS A 73 7.72 16.80 -15.99
CA LYS A 73 6.73 17.34 -15.05
C LYS A 73 5.67 16.32 -14.67
N LYS A 74 5.12 15.58 -15.65
CA LYS A 74 4.13 14.53 -15.39
C LYS A 74 4.71 13.35 -14.63
N SER A 75 5.96 12.99 -14.93
CA SER A 75 6.67 11.95 -14.19
C SER A 75 6.88 12.35 -12.72
N GLU A 76 7.27 13.60 -12.46
CA GLU A 76 7.40 14.13 -11.10
C GLU A 76 6.07 14.17 -10.36
N GLU A 77 5.00 14.60 -11.02
CA GLU A 77 3.64 14.61 -10.46
C GLU A 77 3.20 13.19 -10.10
N LEU A 78 3.50 12.21 -10.94
CA LEU A 78 3.20 10.81 -10.68
C LEU A 78 3.96 10.29 -9.46
N LEU A 79 5.24 10.61 -9.34
CA LEU A 79 6.06 10.22 -8.17
C LEU A 79 5.54 10.85 -6.89
N GLU A 80 5.21 12.13 -6.89
CA GLU A 80 4.63 12.82 -5.74
C GLU A 80 3.30 12.20 -5.33
N LYS A 81 2.44 11.88 -6.29
CA LYS A 81 1.18 11.21 -6.05
C LYS A 81 1.39 9.83 -5.43
N ALA A 82 2.35 9.06 -5.95
CA ALA A 82 2.68 7.74 -5.42
C ALA A 82 3.16 7.82 -3.97
N GLU A 83 3.97 8.80 -3.62
CA GLU A 83 4.41 9.03 -2.25
C GLU A 83 3.24 9.38 -1.32
N LYS A 84 2.37 10.28 -1.74
CA LYS A 84 1.17 10.66 -0.97
C LYS A 84 0.23 9.48 -0.77
N ASP A 85 -0.01 8.71 -1.84
CA ASP A 85 -0.88 7.53 -1.79
C ASP A 85 -0.30 6.46 -0.86
N GLY A 86 1.03 6.29 -0.87
CA GLY A 86 1.72 5.38 0.03
C GLY A 86 1.58 5.76 1.49
N ILE A 87 1.76 7.04 1.82
CA ILE A 87 1.58 7.56 3.18
C ILE A 87 0.13 7.41 3.62
N GLU A 88 -0.82 7.78 2.78
CA GLU A 88 -2.24 7.66 3.07
C GLU A 88 -2.65 6.19 3.28
N ALA A 89 -2.12 5.28 2.47
CA ALA A 89 -2.36 3.84 2.66
C ALA A 89 -1.88 3.36 4.02
N SER A 90 -0.67 3.77 4.44
CA SER A 90 -0.14 3.42 5.77
C SER A 90 -0.98 4.02 6.88
N GLN A 91 -1.42 5.26 6.75
CA GLN A 91 -2.31 5.91 7.70
C GLN A 91 -3.65 5.18 7.85
N ARG A 92 -4.22 4.72 6.74
CA ARG A 92 -5.46 3.95 6.74
C ARG A 92 -5.29 2.57 7.36
N LEU A 93 -4.14 1.92 7.13
CA LEU A 93 -3.82 0.66 7.78
C LEU A 93 -3.79 0.83 9.30
N TYR A 94 -3.14 1.88 9.79
CA TYR A 94 -3.10 2.20 11.23
C TYR A 94 -4.49 2.52 11.76
N TRP A 95 -5.31 3.24 11.01
CA TRP A 95 -6.69 3.48 11.39
C TRP A 95 -7.47 2.16 11.58
N LEU A 96 -7.34 1.23 10.65
CA LEU A 96 -7.97 -0.08 10.76
C LEU A 96 -7.47 -0.86 11.97
N MET A 97 -6.16 -0.79 12.25
CA MET A 97 -5.56 -1.48 13.40
C MET A 97 -5.94 -0.85 14.75
N LEU A 98 -6.16 0.44 14.78
CA LEU A 98 -6.55 1.17 16.00
C LEU A 98 -8.05 1.16 16.25
N TYR A 99 -8.84 0.91 15.24
CA TYR A 99 -10.30 1.05 15.32
C TYR A 99 -10.94 0.08 16.32
N THR A 100 -10.50 -1.16 16.36
CA THR A 100 -11.09 -2.20 17.21
C THR A 100 -11.04 -1.83 18.69
N GLU A 101 -9.87 -1.38 19.17
CA GLU A 101 -9.65 -1.09 20.59
C GLU A 101 -9.94 0.37 20.95
N HIS A 102 -9.70 1.30 20.06
CA HIS A 102 -9.74 2.73 20.36
C HIS A 102 -10.85 3.49 19.64
N LYS A 103 -11.44 2.92 18.60
CA LYS A 103 -12.54 3.49 17.80
C LYS A 103 -12.26 4.94 17.36
N LEU A 104 -11.02 5.17 16.94
CA LEU A 104 -10.59 6.49 16.48
C LEU A 104 -11.18 6.82 15.11
N SER A 105 -11.39 8.12 14.85
CA SER A 105 -11.68 8.59 13.50
C SER A 105 -10.45 8.45 12.61
N LEU A 106 -10.65 8.49 11.30
CA LEU A 106 -9.54 8.46 10.35
C LEU A 106 -8.57 9.62 10.58
N ASP A 107 -9.08 10.82 10.85
CA ASP A 107 -8.24 11.99 11.10
C ASP A 107 -7.39 11.83 12.36
N ASP A 108 -7.96 11.32 13.44
CA ASP A 108 -7.23 11.05 14.67
C ASP A 108 -6.16 9.97 14.47
N ALA A 109 -6.49 8.92 13.71
CA ALA A 109 -5.52 7.87 13.38
C ALA A 109 -4.38 8.39 12.51
N LYS A 110 -4.66 9.28 11.55
CA LYS A 110 -3.64 9.95 10.73
C LYS A 110 -2.70 10.78 11.60
N ASN A 111 -3.24 11.52 12.55
CA ASN A 111 -2.44 12.31 13.49
C ASN A 111 -1.54 11.43 14.36
N LEU A 112 -2.04 10.30 14.83
CA LEU A 112 -1.24 9.34 15.60
C LEU A 112 -0.15 8.70 14.75
N TYR A 113 -0.46 8.34 13.52
CA TYR A 113 0.54 7.82 12.59
C TYR A 113 1.68 8.84 12.39
N ASP A 114 1.34 10.10 12.16
CA ASP A 114 2.32 11.16 11.97
C ASP A 114 3.19 11.33 13.20
N LYS A 115 2.61 11.31 14.40
CA LYS A 115 3.35 11.36 15.67
C LYS A 115 4.26 10.15 15.85
N ALA A 116 3.79 8.97 15.53
CA ALA A 116 4.60 7.75 15.57
C ALA A 116 5.80 7.85 14.62
N CYS A 117 5.60 8.38 13.42
CA CYS A 117 6.68 8.61 12.46
C CYS A 117 7.72 9.62 12.98
N GLU A 118 7.29 10.65 13.71
CA GLU A 118 8.20 11.59 14.36
C GLU A 118 9.02 10.92 15.46
N GLU A 119 8.42 10.03 16.25
CA GLU A 119 9.08 9.32 17.34
C GLU A 119 10.02 8.20 16.90
N TYR A 120 9.55 7.36 15.99
CA TYR A 120 10.23 6.11 15.60
C TYR A 120 10.84 6.12 14.21
N GLY A 121 10.45 7.07 13.37
CA GLY A 121 10.81 7.09 11.97
C GLY A 121 9.79 6.36 11.11
N GLN A 122 9.53 6.89 9.92
CA GLN A 122 8.53 6.36 8.99
C GLN A 122 8.81 4.90 8.61
N GLU A 123 10.08 4.55 8.37
CA GLU A 123 10.46 3.17 8.01
C GLU A 123 10.02 2.16 9.07
N GLN A 124 10.26 2.45 10.35
CA GLN A 124 9.91 1.55 11.44
C GLN A 124 8.40 1.42 11.62
N VAL A 125 7.68 2.54 11.51
CA VAL A 125 6.21 2.56 11.63
C VAL A 125 5.57 1.78 10.48
N ASP A 126 6.02 1.99 9.27
CA ASP A 126 5.53 1.27 8.09
C ASP A 126 5.91 -0.22 8.13
N ALA A 127 7.11 -0.54 8.61
CA ALA A 127 7.56 -1.93 8.76
C ALA A 127 6.70 -2.71 9.75
N LEU A 128 6.31 -2.09 10.88
CA LEU A 128 5.42 -2.71 11.85
C LEU A 128 4.05 -3.01 11.24
N GLY A 129 3.48 -2.04 10.53
CA GLY A 129 2.20 -2.20 9.84
C GLY A 129 2.25 -3.33 8.81
N MET A 130 3.30 -3.38 8.01
CA MET A 130 3.49 -4.43 7.01
C MET A 130 3.72 -5.79 7.63
N GLN A 131 4.46 -5.87 8.73
CA GLN A 131 4.67 -7.11 9.47
C GLN A 131 3.32 -7.70 9.96
N MET A 132 2.48 -6.86 10.54
CA MET A 132 1.16 -7.29 11.01
C MET A 132 0.27 -7.73 9.84
N LEU A 133 0.31 -7.00 8.73
CA LEU A 133 -0.43 -7.32 7.52
C LEU A 133 0.02 -8.68 6.95
N GLU A 134 1.32 -8.91 6.87
CA GLU A 134 1.88 -10.17 6.39
C GLU A 134 1.49 -11.36 7.26
N GLU A 135 1.49 -11.21 8.59
CA GLU A 135 1.09 -12.28 9.50
C GLU A 135 -0.33 -12.79 9.22
N VAL A 136 -1.26 -11.87 9.01
CA VAL A 136 -2.67 -12.22 8.73
C VAL A 136 -2.83 -12.68 7.29
N HIS A 137 -2.18 -12.01 6.36
CA HIS A 137 -2.23 -12.32 4.93
C HIS A 137 -1.57 -13.67 4.63
N THR A 138 -0.43 -13.96 5.26
CA THR A 138 0.27 -15.24 5.11
C THR A 138 -0.62 -16.39 5.57
N ASN A 139 -1.31 -16.26 6.69
CA ASN A 139 -2.24 -17.27 7.17
C ASN A 139 -3.38 -17.53 6.17
N LYS A 140 -3.94 -16.49 5.58
CA LYS A 140 -4.95 -16.61 4.51
C LYS A 140 -4.37 -17.33 3.29
N PHE A 141 -3.19 -16.95 2.86
CA PHE A 141 -2.50 -17.55 1.72
C PHE A 141 -2.17 -19.04 1.97
N GLU A 142 -1.68 -19.37 3.15
CA GLU A 142 -1.43 -20.75 3.55
C GLU A 142 -2.69 -21.61 3.53
N ASN A 143 -3.81 -21.06 4.02
CA ASN A 143 -5.09 -21.75 4.00
C ASN A 143 -5.58 -22.01 2.57
N GLU A 144 -5.49 -21.00 1.70
CA GLU A 144 -5.82 -21.13 0.28
C GLU A 144 -4.94 -22.17 -0.41
N ASN A 145 -3.64 -22.19 -0.11
CA ASN A 145 -2.71 -23.18 -0.63
C ASN A 145 -3.05 -24.61 -0.14
N LYS A 146 -3.43 -24.75 1.14
CA LYS A 146 -3.88 -26.04 1.67
C LYS A 146 -5.12 -26.55 0.95
N GLU A 147 -6.09 -25.67 0.73
CA GLU A 147 -7.31 -26.02 0.00
C GLU A 147 -7.00 -26.46 -1.43
N LEU A 148 -6.12 -25.73 -2.11
CA LEU A 148 -5.66 -26.07 -3.46
C LEU A 148 -4.93 -27.42 -3.50
N LYS A 149 -4.07 -27.69 -2.52
CA LYS A 149 -3.36 -28.97 -2.40
C LYS A 149 -4.34 -30.12 -2.16
N ASN A 150 -5.34 -29.90 -1.30
CA ASN A 150 -6.36 -30.90 -1.01
C ASN A 150 -7.20 -31.21 -2.27
N LEU A 151 -7.57 -30.19 -3.04
CA LEU A 151 -8.29 -30.36 -4.29
C LEU A 151 -7.45 -31.13 -5.32
N LYS A 152 -6.18 -30.81 -5.45
CA LYS A 152 -5.25 -31.53 -6.34
C LYS A 152 -5.08 -32.99 -5.93
N ALA A 153 -4.97 -33.25 -4.63
CA ALA A 153 -4.84 -34.60 -4.10
C ALA A 153 -6.08 -35.47 -4.43
N LEU A 154 -7.27 -34.87 -4.41
CA LEU A 154 -8.52 -35.57 -4.78
C LEU A 154 -8.60 -35.91 -6.26
N HIS A 155 -7.95 -35.14 -7.13
CA HIS A 155 -8.00 -35.36 -8.58
C HIS A 155 -6.78 -36.09 -9.16
N GLN A 156 -5.75 -36.38 -8.34
CA GLN A 156 -4.59 -37.11 -8.78
C GLN A 156 -4.82 -38.62 -8.63
N PRO A 157 -4.43 -39.44 -9.65
CA PRO A 157 -4.48 -40.89 -9.49
C PRO A 157 -3.54 -41.32 -8.37
N LYS A 158 -4.04 -42.17 -7.51
CA LYS A 158 -3.22 -42.78 -6.46
C LYS A 158 -2.16 -43.66 -7.06
N LYS A 159 -0.93 -43.38 -6.75
CA LYS A 159 0.18 -44.27 -7.07
C LYS A 159 0.24 -45.44 -6.11
#